data_1219fc301634b62675aa5e53d05e0e66
#
_entry.id   1219fc301634b62675aa5e53d05e0e66
#
_cell.length_a   1.000
_cell.length_b   1.000
_cell.length_c   1.000
_cell.angle_alpha   90.00
_cell.angle_beta   90.00
_cell.angle_gamma   90.00
#
_symmetry.space_group_name_H-M   'P 1'
#
loop_
_entity.id
_entity.type
_entity.pdbx_description
1 polymer ?
#
loop_
_entity_poly.entity_id
_entity_poly.type
_entity_poly.pdbx_seq_one_letter_code
_entity_poly.pdbx_strand_id
1 'polypeptide(L)'
;MATTVHEPPQIDPRRLRDQGHSGNGGWGKFVPTDGDLHVALDHSPPPSSSAIYVVLFAITMMFAAFTSALIVRKGSSLDWRTFTLPSILYFNTLLLLASSVTLEVARRRIATFMGGLKSQVENPARWLHITLFLGLLFVVGQYAAWAQLRAEGLYLATNPSSSFFYVLTVTHALHVLGGLVGLIYVIRKLSKSALRRSTLVATARYWHFMGILWLYLLLLLWMKL
;
A
#
# COMPACT_ATOMS: atom_id res chain seq x y z
N MET A 1 -39.30 50.38 -41.42
CA MET A 1 -39.07 49.09 -40.76
C MET A 1 -37.57 48.99 -40.54
N ALA A 2 -37.13 49.23 -39.28
CA ALA A 2 -35.73 49.14 -38.92
C ALA A 2 -35.44 47.72 -38.39
N THR A 3 -34.59 46.98 -39.09
CA THR A 3 -34.08 45.67 -38.71
C THR A 3 -33.03 45.83 -37.61
N THR A 4 -33.33 45.46 -36.39
CA THR A 4 -32.34 45.36 -35.30
C THR A 4 -31.44 44.20 -35.57
N VAL A 5 -30.17 44.52 -35.92
CA VAL A 5 -29.08 43.52 -36.00
C VAL A 5 -28.74 43.11 -34.55
N HIS A 6 -29.04 41.86 -34.21
CA HIS A 6 -28.59 41.27 -32.95
C HIS A 6 -27.08 41.01 -33.04
N GLU A 7 -26.29 41.78 -32.31
CA GLU A 7 -24.85 41.56 -32.15
C GLU A 7 -24.64 40.25 -31.34
N PRO A 8 -23.80 39.30 -31.82
CA PRO A 8 -23.56 38.06 -31.10
C PRO A 8 -22.84 38.36 -29.76
N PRO A 9 -23.11 37.58 -28.71
CA PRO A 9 -22.52 37.80 -27.40
C PRO A 9 -21.00 37.74 -27.49
N GLN A 10 -20.35 38.80 -27.06
CA GLN A 10 -18.89 38.88 -26.98
C GLN A 10 -18.41 37.87 -25.93
N ILE A 11 -17.69 36.84 -26.36
CA ILE A 11 -17.04 35.87 -25.48
C ILE A 11 -15.78 36.51 -24.93
N ASP A 12 -15.73 36.74 -23.62
CA ASP A 12 -14.55 37.25 -22.92
C ASP A 12 -13.38 36.27 -23.08
N PRO A 13 -12.28 36.68 -23.75
CA PRO A 13 -11.13 35.80 -23.96
C PRO A 13 -10.46 35.34 -22.66
N ARG A 14 -10.75 35.99 -21.53
CA ARG A 14 -10.23 35.61 -20.21
C ARG A 14 -10.89 34.35 -19.68
N ARG A 15 -12.15 34.08 -20.03
CA ARG A 15 -12.85 32.83 -19.66
C ARG A 15 -12.31 31.60 -20.39
N LEU A 16 -11.78 31.78 -21.60
CA LEU A 16 -11.17 30.67 -22.38
C LEU A 16 -9.78 30.30 -21.86
N ARG A 17 -9.08 31.22 -21.19
CA ARG A 17 -7.75 30.97 -20.64
C ARG A 17 -7.75 30.10 -19.38
N ASP A 18 -8.84 30.14 -18.60
CA ASP A 18 -8.99 29.29 -17.40
C ASP A 18 -9.41 27.87 -17.71
N GLN A 19 -9.93 27.59 -18.92
CA GLN A 19 -10.32 26.24 -19.33
C GLN A 19 -9.20 25.43 -20.01
N GLY A 20 -8.09 26.08 -20.38
CA GLY A 20 -7.04 25.50 -21.23
C GLY A 20 -5.83 24.90 -20.53
N HIS A 21 -5.75 24.89 -19.21
CA HIS A 21 -4.55 24.38 -18.51
C HIS A 21 -4.85 23.27 -17.50
N SER A 22 -5.59 22.25 -17.94
CA SER A 22 -5.75 21.00 -17.20
C SER A 22 -5.44 19.81 -18.08
N GLY A 23 -4.30 19.83 -18.73
CA GLY A 23 -3.71 18.67 -19.34
C GLY A 23 -2.97 17.83 -18.32
N ASN A 24 -3.65 17.23 -17.37
CA ASN A 24 -3.19 15.99 -16.73
C ASN A 24 -4.31 15.39 -15.89
N GLY A 25 -4.93 14.35 -16.42
CA GLY A 25 -5.77 13.38 -15.73
C GLY A 25 -6.68 13.88 -14.59
N GLY A 26 -7.74 14.60 -14.91
CA GLY A 26 -8.64 15.26 -13.97
C GLY A 26 -9.51 14.39 -13.05
N TRP A 27 -8.95 13.41 -12.38
CA TRP A 27 -9.69 12.54 -11.46
C TRP A 27 -9.37 12.79 -9.98
N GLY A 28 -8.57 13.80 -9.66
CA GLY A 28 -7.93 13.91 -8.35
C GLY A 28 -8.61 14.77 -7.28
N LYS A 29 -9.68 15.50 -7.58
CA LYS A 29 -10.07 16.64 -6.73
C LYS A 29 -11.50 16.64 -6.18
N PHE A 30 -12.32 15.63 -6.47
CA PHE A 30 -13.71 15.64 -6.02
C PHE A 30 -13.92 14.66 -4.87
N VAL A 31 -14.37 15.18 -3.74
CA VAL A 31 -14.89 14.38 -2.63
C VAL A 31 -16.30 14.90 -2.34
N PRO A 32 -17.35 14.09 -2.58
CA PRO A 32 -18.71 14.51 -2.22
C PRO A 32 -18.86 14.53 -0.69
N THR A 33 -19.27 15.67 -0.13
CA THR A 33 -19.78 15.79 1.24
C THR A 33 -21.20 16.28 1.15
N ASP A 34 -22.13 15.55 1.74
CA ASP A 34 -23.57 15.90 1.91
C ASP A 34 -24.27 16.44 0.64
N GLY A 35 -23.96 15.85 -0.52
CA GLY A 35 -24.63 16.22 -1.78
C GLY A 35 -23.98 17.37 -2.55
N ASP A 36 -23.04 18.11 -1.95
CA ASP A 36 -22.32 19.18 -2.63
C ASP A 36 -20.91 18.73 -3.03
N LEU A 37 -20.53 19.05 -4.28
CA LEU A 37 -19.21 18.81 -4.82
C LEU A 37 -18.26 19.93 -4.36
N HIS A 38 -17.57 19.74 -3.24
CA HIS A 38 -16.50 20.62 -2.84
C HIS A 38 -15.18 20.21 -3.49
N VAL A 39 -14.55 21.13 -4.23
CA VAL A 39 -13.18 20.96 -4.71
C VAL A 39 -12.25 21.15 -3.53
N ALA A 40 -11.71 20.07 -3.01
CA ALA A 40 -10.64 20.16 -2.00
C ALA A 40 -9.38 20.71 -2.67
N LEU A 41 -9.09 22.00 -2.42
CA LEU A 41 -7.82 22.63 -2.78
C LEU A 41 -6.72 22.09 -1.84
N ASP A 42 -6.29 20.87 -2.10
CA ASP A 42 -5.12 20.32 -1.42
C ASP A 42 -3.87 20.83 -2.13
N HIS A 43 -3.18 21.78 -1.52
CA HIS A 43 -1.94 22.40 -2.01
C HIS A 43 -0.71 21.49 -1.86
N SER A 44 -0.87 20.28 -1.26
CA SER A 44 0.25 19.33 -1.22
C SER A 44 0.53 18.81 -2.63
N PRO A 45 1.80 18.77 -3.07
CA PRO A 45 2.14 18.21 -4.38
C PRO A 45 1.66 16.76 -4.44
N PRO A 46 1.08 16.31 -5.58
CA PRO A 46 0.68 14.92 -5.73
C PRO A 46 1.95 14.06 -5.52
N PRO A 47 1.89 12.98 -4.73
CA PRO A 47 2.98 12.02 -4.75
C PRO A 47 3.15 11.60 -6.20
N SER A 48 4.28 11.95 -6.81
CA SER A 48 4.52 11.62 -8.20
C SER A 48 4.44 10.10 -8.32
N SER A 49 3.74 9.59 -9.33
CA SER A 49 3.66 8.13 -9.56
C SER A 49 5.06 7.52 -9.63
N SER A 50 6.05 8.29 -10.05
CA SER A 50 7.46 7.94 -10.10
C SER A 50 8.07 7.69 -8.71
N ALA A 51 7.71 8.49 -7.69
CA ALA A 51 8.28 8.33 -6.35
C ALA A 51 7.97 6.97 -5.73
N ILE A 52 6.75 6.46 -5.90
CA ILE A 52 6.41 5.13 -5.37
C ILE A 52 7.22 4.03 -6.04
N TYR A 53 7.46 4.10 -7.35
CA TYR A 53 8.25 3.10 -8.06
C TYR A 53 9.72 3.12 -7.62
N VAL A 54 10.30 4.30 -7.36
CA VAL A 54 11.66 4.41 -6.81
C VAL A 54 11.75 3.76 -5.44
N VAL A 55 10.77 3.98 -4.56
CA VAL A 55 10.71 3.33 -3.23
C VAL A 55 10.60 1.81 -3.37
N LEU A 56 9.69 1.31 -4.22
CA LEU A 56 9.54 -0.14 -4.43
C LEU A 56 10.81 -0.76 -5.01
N PHE A 57 11.48 -0.08 -5.94
CA PHE A 57 12.76 -0.52 -6.50
C PHE A 57 13.85 -0.59 -5.42
N ALA A 58 13.98 0.44 -4.58
CA ALA A 58 14.96 0.46 -3.50
C ALA A 58 14.74 -0.71 -2.51
N ILE A 59 13.48 -0.98 -2.14
CA ILE A 59 13.13 -2.13 -1.30
C ILE A 59 13.51 -3.45 -1.98
N THR A 60 13.20 -3.60 -3.28
CA THR A 60 13.55 -4.79 -4.04
C THR A 60 15.06 -5.03 -4.05
N MET A 61 15.86 -3.98 -4.31
CA MET A 61 17.32 -4.08 -4.31
C MET A 61 17.88 -4.47 -2.94
N MET A 62 17.33 -3.93 -1.86
CA MET A 62 17.73 -4.29 -0.50
C MET A 62 17.46 -5.77 -0.21
N PHE A 63 16.25 -6.27 -0.52
CA PHE A 63 15.94 -7.69 -0.30
C PHE A 63 16.71 -8.62 -1.25
N ALA A 64 17.03 -8.19 -2.47
CA ALA A 64 17.90 -8.93 -3.38
C ALA A 64 19.32 -9.06 -2.80
N ALA A 65 19.85 -8.00 -2.19
CA ALA A 65 21.16 -8.04 -1.51
C ALA A 65 21.15 -9.02 -0.33
N PHE A 66 20.11 -9.00 0.51
CA PHE A 66 19.98 -9.98 1.61
C PHE A 66 19.86 -11.42 1.09
N THR A 67 19.12 -11.65 0.01
CA THR A 67 19.00 -12.96 -0.62
C THR A 67 20.32 -13.44 -1.16
N SER A 68 21.07 -12.58 -1.84
CA SER A 68 22.42 -12.89 -2.33
C SER A 68 23.35 -13.26 -1.18
N ALA A 69 23.37 -12.48 -0.10
CA ALA A 69 24.16 -12.76 1.09
C ALA A 69 23.78 -14.11 1.73
N LEU A 70 22.48 -14.43 1.82
CA LEU A 70 21.99 -15.71 2.32
C LEU A 70 22.50 -16.88 1.47
N ILE A 71 22.42 -16.77 0.14
CA ILE A 71 22.86 -17.84 -0.79
C ILE A 71 24.37 -18.07 -0.66
N VAL A 72 25.16 -17.01 -0.66
CA VAL A 72 26.62 -17.08 -0.52
C VAL A 72 27.01 -17.68 0.83
N ARG A 73 26.40 -17.20 1.92
CA ARG A 73 26.69 -17.69 3.27
C ARG A 73 26.31 -19.16 3.44
N LYS A 74 25.16 -19.59 2.91
CA LYS A 74 24.76 -21.01 2.93
C LYS A 74 25.75 -21.89 2.18
N GLY A 75 26.29 -21.43 1.04
CA GLY A 75 27.24 -22.17 0.24
C GLY A 75 28.65 -22.31 0.87
N SER A 76 29.00 -21.36 1.76
CA SER A 76 30.35 -21.30 2.37
C SER A 76 30.41 -21.74 3.84
N SER A 77 29.26 -22.01 4.48
CA SER A 77 29.22 -22.31 5.92
C SER A 77 29.15 -23.80 6.18
N LEU A 78 30.00 -24.27 7.07
CA LEU A 78 29.97 -25.65 7.63
C LEU A 78 28.99 -25.72 8.85
N ASP A 79 28.57 -24.60 9.37
CA ASP A 79 27.73 -24.43 10.57
C ASP A 79 26.26 -24.15 10.25
N TRP A 80 25.83 -24.39 8.99
CA TRP A 80 24.43 -24.17 8.58
C TRP A 80 23.54 -25.26 9.16
N ARG A 81 22.60 -24.84 10.02
CA ARG A 81 21.59 -25.74 10.59
C ARG A 81 20.22 -25.41 10.00
N THR A 82 19.53 -26.41 9.50
CA THR A 82 18.13 -26.30 9.08
C THR A 82 17.23 -26.43 10.29
N PHE A 83 16.14 -25.65 10.28
CA PHE A 83 15.07 -25.76 11.28
C PHE A 83 13.71 -25.68 10.59
N THR A 84 12.67 -26.21 11.25
CA THR A 84 11.32 -26.18 10.71
C THR A 84 10.68 -24.81 10.93
N LEU A 85 10.05 -24.27 9.87
CA LEU A 85 9.34 -23.02 9.96
C LEU A 85 8.07 -23.16 10.81
N PRO A 86 7.79 -22.21 11.72
CA PRO A 86 6.57 -22.22 12.51
C PRO A 86 5.32 -22.19 11.63
N SER A 87 4.33 -23.04 11.96
CA SER A 87 3.07 -23.12 11.20
C SER A 87 2.27 -21.81 11.19
N ILE A 88 2.50 -20.94 12.16
CA ILE A 88 1.88 -19.61 12.24
C ILE A 88 2.22 -18.72 11.05
N LEU A 89 3.34 -18.94 10.36
CA LEU A 89 3.73 -18.19 9.15
C LEU A 89 2.75 -18.42 7.99
N TYR A 90 2.22 -19.63 7.85
CA TYR A 90 1.19 -19.93 6.83
C TYR A 90 -0.12 -19.20 7.14
N PHE A 91 -0.52 -19.16 8.40
CA PHE A 91 -1.68 -18.40 8.83
C PHE A 91 -1.49 -16.89 8.59
N ASN A 92 -0.32 -16.35 8.91
CA ASN A 92 0.04 -14.96 8.62
C ASN A 92 -0.05 -14.65 7.12
N THR A 93 0.33 -15.59 6.27
CA THR A 93 0.22 -15.43 4.83
C THR A 93 -1.23 -15.27 4.39
N LEU A 94 -2.14 -16.08 4.95
CA LEU A 94 -3.58 -15.96 4.67
C LEU A 94 -4.14 -14.60 5.12
N LEU A 95 -3.73 -14.10 6.30
CA LEU A 95 -4.12 -12.78 6.79
C LEU A 95 -3.67 -11.66 5.82
N LEU A 96 -2.44 -11.74 5.33
CA LEU A 96 -1.91 -10.74 4.42
C LEU A 96 -2.60 -10.78 3.04
N LEU A 97 -2.88 -11.98 2.51
CA LEU A 97 -3.64 -12.15 1.27
C LEU A 97 -5.08 -11.63 1.42
N ALA A 98 -5.76 -11.97 2.52
CA ALA A 98 -7.10 -11.46 2.82
C ALA A 98 -7.09 -9.93 2.92
N SER A 99 -6.07 -9.33 3.56
CA SER A 99 -5.93 -7.88 3.65
C SER A 99 -5.72 -7.21 2.28
N SER A 100 -5.01 -7.87 1.37
CA SER A 100 -4.84 -7.38 -0.01
C SER A 100 -6.17 -7.40 -0.78
N VAL A 101 -6.98 -8.45 -0.61
CA VAL A 101 -8.32 -8.52 -1.24
C VAL A 101 -9.24 -7.44 -0.68
N THR A 102 -9.29 -7.26 0.65
CA THR A 102 -10.14 -6.24 1.28
C THR A 102 -9.74 -4.82 0.87
N LEU A 103 -8.43 -4.56 0.70
CA LEU A 103 -7.94 -3.28 0.19
C LEU A 103 -8.37 -3.04 -1.26
N GLU A 104 -8.31 -4.07 -2.11
CA GLU A 104 -8.74 -3.95 -3.51
C GLU A 104 -10.25 -3.68 -3.61
N VAL A 105 -11.06 -4.34 -2.77
CA VAL A 105 -12.49 -4.05 -2.66
C VAL A 105 -12.72 -2.61 -2.22
N ALA A 106 -12.00 -2.13 -1.19
CA ALA A 106 -12.06 -0.74 -0.74
C ALA A 106 -11.72 0.23 -1.87
N ARG A 107 -10.62 -0.02 -2.58
CA ARG A 107 -10.14 0.81 -3.69
C ARG A 107 -11.17 0.92 -4.81
N ARG A 108 -11.78 -0.20 -5.22
CA ARG A 108 -12.82 -0.21 -6.26
C ARG A 108 -14.06 0.56 -5.83
N ARG A 109 -14.56 0.33 -4.61
CA ARG A 109 -15.73 1.02 -4.08
C ARG A 109 -15.50 2.53 -3.94
N ILE A 110 -14.34 2.96 -3.44
CA ILE A 110 -13.97 4.38 -3.35
C ILE A 110 -13.88 4.99 -4.76
N ALA A 111 -13.31 4.28 -5.73
CA ALA A 111 -13.22 4.76 -7.11
C ALA A 111 -14.59 4.96 -7.75
N THR A 112 -15.56 4.06 -7.50
CA THR A 112 -16.95 4.16 -7.98
C THR A 112 -17.67 5.34 -7.32
N PHE A 113 -17.48 5.53 -6.01
CA PHE A 113 -18.05 6.67 -5.26
C PHE A 113 -17.52 8.02 -5.80
N MET A 114 -16.21 8.13 -6.02
CA MET A 114 -15.58 9.32 -6.59
C MET A 114 -15.94 9.58 -8.06
N GLY A 115 -16.44 8.57 -8.78
CA GLY A 115 -16.92 8.67 -10.16
C GLY A 115 -18.36 9.19 -10.31
N GLY A 116 -19.03 9.57 -9.22
CA GLY A 116 -20.39 10.13 -9.26
C GLY A 116 -21.49 9.11 -9.55
N LEU A 117 -21.18 7.83 -9.65
CA LEU A 117 -22.16 6.76 -9.71
C LEU A 117 -22.76 6.58 -8.31
N LYS A 118 -23.93 7.20 -8.07
CA LYS A 118 -24.73 7.01 -6.85
C LYS A 118 -25.09 5.52 -6.70
N SER A 119 -24.29 4.79 -5.99
CA SER A 119 -24.68 3.55 -5.36
C SER A 119 -24.86 3.86 -3.88
N GLN A 120 -25.92 3.34 -3.24
CA GLN A 120 -26.03 3.26 -1.78
C GLN A 120 -24.94 2.34 -1.28
N VAL A 121 -23.71 2.83 -1.26
CA VAL A 121 -22.55 2.03 -0.90
C VAL A 121 -22.41 2.11 0.60
N GLU A 122 -22.53 0.96 1.24
CA GLU A 122 -21.99 0.74 2.59
C GLU A 122 -20.64 1.46 2.72
N ASN A 123 -20.46 2.20 3.80
CA ASN A 123 -19.31 3.05 4.07
C ASN A 123 -17.99 2.44 3.56
N PRO A 124 -17.36 3.00 2.52
CA PRO A 124 -16.14 2.42 1.94
C PRO A 124 -14.98 2.40 2.96
N ALA A 125 -15.08 3.23 4.01
CA ALA A 125 -14.17 3.25 5.13
C ALA A 125 -14.12 1.90 5.90
N ARG A 126 -15.22 1.14 5.96
CA ARG A 126 -15.25 -0.16 6.67
C ARG A 126 -14.22 -1.13 6.10
N TRP A 127 -14.10 -1.20 4.79
CA TRP A 127 -13.15 -2.09 4.14
C TRP A 127 -11.69 -1.69 4.40
N LEU A 128 -11.40 -0.40 4.47
CA LEU A 128 -10.07 0.10 4.87
C LEU A 128 -9.74 -0.25 6.33
N HIS A 129 -10.72 -0.16 7.24
CA HIS A 129 -10.53 -0.56 8.63
C HIS A 129 -10.31 -2.08 8.76
N ILE A 130 -11.04 -2.90 7.98
CA ILE A 130 -10.81 -4.35 7.93
C ILE A 130 -9.39 -4.65 7.43
N THR A 131 -8.94 -3.97 6.37
CA THR A 131 -7.56 -4.12 5.86
C THR A 131 -6.53 -3.75 6.93
N LEU A 132 -6.73 -2.63 7.63
CA LEU A 132 -5.87 -2.19 8.71
C LEU A 132 -5.80 -3.23 9.84
N PHE A 133 -6.96 -3.75 10.25
CA PHE A 133 -7.06 -4.76 11.29
C PHE A 133 -6.34 -6.06 10.91
N LEU A 134 -6.53 -6.57 9.70
CA LEU A 134 -5.84 -7.75 9.18
C LEU A 134 -4.32 -7.54 9.11
N GLY A 135 -3.88 -6.33 8.71
CA GLY A 135 -2.47 -5.98 8.71
C GLY A 135 -1.85 -5.92 10.11
N LEU A 136 -2.59 -5.43 11.11
CA LEU A 136 -2.17 -5.47 12.51
C LEU A 136 -2.10 -6.90 13.04
N LEU A 137 -3.08 -7.74 12.72
CA LEU A 137 -3.05 -9.17 13.08
C LEU A 137 -1.84 -9.88 12.47
N PHE A 138 -1.46 -9.56 11.24
CA PHE A 138 -0.23 -10.07 10.63
C PHE A 138 0.99 -9.70 11.46
N VAL A 139 1.13 -8.44 11.90
CA VAL A 139 2.28 -8.00 12.72
C VAL A 139 2.31 -8.73 14.07
N VAL A 140 1.15 -8.90 14.73
CA VAL A 140 1.03 -9.66 15.98
C VAL A 140 1.40 -11.13 15.76
N GLY A 141 0.91 -11.75 14.69
CA GLY A 141 1.25 -13.13 14.33
C GLY A 141 2.74 -13.30 13.99
N GLN A 142 3.37 -12.29 13.40
CA GLN A 142 4.80 -12.29 13.15
C GLN A 142 5.61 -12.23 14.45
N TYR A 143 5.17 -11.42 15.41
CA TYR A 143 5.77 -11.39 16.74
C TYR A 143 5.61 -12.73 17.46
N ALA A 144 4.45 -13.39 17.36
CA ALA A 144 4.23 -14.72 17.92
C ALA A 144 5.15 -15.77 17.28
N ALA A 145 5.38 -15.72 15.95
CA ALA A 145 6.35 -16.58 15.29
C ALA A 145 7.77 -16.40 15.83
N TRP A 146 8.19 -15.17 16.06
CA TRP A 146 9.50 -14.89 16.68
C TRP A 146 9.58 -15.38 18.12
N ALA A 147 8.50 -15.24 18.89
CA ALA A 147 8.43 -15.74 20.28
C ALA A 147 8.54 -17.26 20.33
N GLN A 148 7.86 -17.98 19.41
CA GLN A 148 7.95 -19.42 19.30
C GLN A 148 9.37 -19.89 18.97
N LEU A 149 10.03 -19.29 17.98
CA LEU A 149 11.42 -19.63 17.61
C LEU A 149 12.41 -19.36 18.77
N ARG A 150 12.20 -18.30 19.53
CA ARG A 150 13.00 -18.02 20.72
C ARG A 150 12.81 -19.07 21.81
N ALA A 151 11.57 -19.56 22.01
CA ALA A 151 11.30 -20.63 22.96
C ALA A 151 11.98 -21.95 22.57
N GLU A 152 12.21 -22.17 21.27
CA GLU A 152 12.97 -23.30 20.71
C GLU A 152 14.50 -23.10 20.80
N GLY A 153 14.97 -21.97 21.41
CA GLY A 153 16.40 -21.65 21.55
C GLY A 153 17.05 -21.06 20.30
N LEU A 154 16.25 -20.71 19.28
CA LEU A 154 16.73 -20.11 18.03
C LEU A 154 16.74 -18.58 18.15
N TYR A 155 17.86 -18.04 18.63
CA TYR A 155 18.09 -16.60 18.72
C TYR A 155 18.80 -16.05 17.47
N LEU A 156 18.82 -14.72 17.35
CA LEU A 156 19.50 -14.04 16.24
C LEU A 156 20.97 -14.46 16.09
N ALA A 157 21.66 -14.72 17.20
CA ALA A 157 23.08 -15.05 17.23
C ALA A 157 23.39 -16.56 17.33
N THR A 158 22.38 -17.44 17.35
CA THR A 158 22.58 -18.88 17.56
C THR A 158 23.19 -19.57 16.36
N ASN A 159 22.67 -19.29 15.16
CA ASN A 159 23.09 -19.89 13.89
C ASN A 159 22.95 -18.89 12.74
N PRO A 160 23.75 -18.99 11.67
CA PRO A 160 23.59 -18.15 10.49
C PRO A 160 22.20 -18.22 9.88
N SER A 161 21.57 -19.39 9.85
CA SER A 161 20.23 -19.60 9.32
C SER A 161 19.16 -18.81 10.10
N SER A 162 19.20 -18.85 11.45
CA SER A 162 18.28 -18.08 12.28
C SER A 162 18.54 -16.57 12.15
N SER A 163 19.80 -16.13 12.02
CA SER A 163 20.13 -14.72 11.77
C SER A 163 19.48 -14.18 10.51
N PHE A 164 19.57 -14.90 9.40
CA PHE A 164 18.93 -14.50 8.14
C PHE A 164 17.42 -14.51 8.23
N PHE A 165 16.82 -15.48 8.92
CA PHE A 165 15.38 -15.50 9.17
C PHE A 165 14.92 -14.22 9.88
N TYR A 166 15.57 -13.86 10.99
CA TYR A 166 15.21 -12.65 11.74
C TYR A 166 15.45 -11.38 10.92
N VAL A 167 16.61 -11.24 10.27
CA VAL A 167 16.91 -10.04 9.47
C VAL A 167 15.88 -9.83 8.38
N LEU A 168 15.56 -10.86 7.60
CA LEU A 168 14.60 -10.77 6.51
C LEU A 168 13.19 -10.47 7.00
N THR A 169 12.73 -11.18 8.04
CA THR A 169 11.35 -11.03 8.54
C THR A 169 11.16 -9.75 9.34
N VAL A 170 12.14 -9.30 10.13
CA VAL A 170 12.07 -8.01 10.86
C VAL A 170 12.11 -6.85 9.87
N THR A 171 13.01 -6.89 8.88
CA THR A 171 13.05 -5.83 7.86
C THR A 171 11.75 -5.76 7.07
N HIS A 172 11.16 -6.92 6.72
CA HIS A 172 9.84 -6.95 6.09
C HIS A 172 8.76 -6.37 7.00
N ALA A 173 8.73 -6.75 8.28
CA ALA A 173 7.76 -6.22 9.25
C ALA A 173 7.85 -4.70 9.42
N LEU A 174 9.06 -4.12 9.40
CA LEU A 174 9.25 -2.66 9.41
C LEU A 174 8.62 -1.98 8.19
N HIS A 175 8.74 -2.60 7.01
CA HIS A 175 8.10 -2.08 5.78
C HIS A 175 6.57 -2.23 5.83
N VAL A 176 6.06 -3.33 6.39
CA VAL A 176 4.61 -3.50 6.62
C VAL A 176 4.09 -2.44 7.59
N LEU A 177 4.82 -2.12 8.67
CA LEU A 177 4.47 -1.00 9.55
C LEU A 177 4.41 0.33 8.80
N GLY A 178 5.35 0.59 7.89
CA GLY A 178 5.28 1.74 6.98
C GLY A 178 4.00 1.75 6.13
N GLY A 179 3.60 0.59 5.61
CA GLY A 179 2.34 0.42 4.88
C GLY A 179 1.10 0.67 5.74
N LEU A 180 1.12 0.22 7.01
CA LEU A 180 0.04 0.51 7.98
C LEU A 180 -0.09 2.01 8.26
N VAL A 181 1.02 2.72 8.41
CA VAL A 181 1.02 4.19 8.52
C VAL A 181 0.39 4.83 7.28
N GLY A 182 0.73 4.33 6.09
CA GLY A 182 0.10 4.77 4.83
C GLY A 182 -1.41 4.53 4.80
N LEU A 183 -1.88 3.36 5.27
CA LEU A 183 -3.32 3.06 5.38
C LEU A 183 -4.02 3.97 6.38
N ILE A 184 -3.42 4.22 7.55
CA ILE A 184 -3.95 5.16 8.55
C ILE A 184 -4.07 6.57 7.95
N TYR A 185 -3.05 7.01 7.21
CA TYR A 185 -3.08 8.30 6.52
C TYR A 185 -4.24 8.39 5.52
N VAL A 186 -4.44 7.33 4.70
CA VAL A 186 -5.57 7.25 3.75
C VAL A 186 -6.92 7.31 4.48
N ILE A 187 -7.09 6.55 5.58
CA ILE A 187 -8.32 6.55 6.38
C ILE A 187 -8.60 7.95 6.94
N ARG A 188 -7.59 8.61 7.53
CA ARG A 188 -7.73 9.97 8.07
C ARG A 188 -8.07 11.01 6.99
N LYS A 189 -7.49 10.87 5.79
CA LYS A 189 -7.81 11.76 4.67
C LYS A 189 -9.20 11.49 4.11
N LEU A 190 -9.63 10.23 4.10
CA LEU A 190 -10.99 9.86 3.69
C LEU A 190 -12.03 10.46 4.65
N SER A 191 -11.84 10.34 5.97
CA SER A 191 -12.75 10.89 6.98
C SER A 191 -12.82 12.42 6.96
N LYS A 192 -11.77 13.11 6.49
CA LYS A 192 -11.75 14.56 6.29
C LYS A 192 -12.18 14.99 4.89
N SER A 193 -12.74 14.08 4.09
CA SER A 193 -13.14 14.34 2.70
C SER A 193 -12.05 14.96 1.82
N ALA A 194 -10.78 14.72 2.13
CA ALA A 194 -9.61 15.29 1.46
C ALA A 194 -8.73 14.22 0.79
N LEU A 195 -9.28 13.03 0.49
CA LEU A 195 -8.53 11.93 -0.09
C LEU A 195 -8.32 12.14 -1.59
N ARG A 196 -7.05 12.10 -2.02
CA ARG A 196 -6.68 12.06 -3.44
C ARG A 196 -6.65 10.62 -3.95
N ARG A 197 -7.20 10.38 -5.14
CA ARG A 197 -7.14 9.06 -5.80
C ARG A 197 -5.70 8.55 -5.98
N SER A 198 -4.76 9.45 -6.30
CA SER A 198 -3.34 9.11 -6.44
C SER A 198 -2.73 8.53 -5.16
N THR A 199 -3.06 9.10 -4.00
CA THR A 199 -2.61 8.62 -2.69
C THR A 199 -3.15 7.22 -2.39
N LEU A 200 -4.44 6.97 -2.65
CA LEU A 200 -5.04 5.66 -2.47
C LEU A 200 -4.40 4.61 -3.36
N VAL A 201 -4.17 4.95 -4.63
CA VAL A 201 -3.54 4.04 -5.60
C VAL A 201 -2.09 3.74 -5.22
N ALA A 202 -1.33 4.75 -4.79
CA ALA A 202 0.06 4.57 -4.35
C ALA A 202 0.13 3.65 -3.11
N THR A 203 -0.73 3.88 -2.11
CA THR A 203 -0.81 3.03 -0.90
C THR A 203 -1.20 1.60 -1.25
N ALA A 204 -2.17 1.41 -2.16
CA ALA A 204 -2.59 0.08 -2.59
C ALA A 204 -1.46 -0.67 -3.33
N ARG A 205 -0.74 0.00 -4.24
CA ARG A 205 0.43 -0.59 -4.92
C ARG A 205 1.51 -1.01 -3.94
N TYR A 206 1.82 -0.15 -2.96
CA TYR A 206 2.77 -0.47 -1.90
C TYR A 206 2.33 -1.70 -1.10
N TRP A 207 1.06 -1.77 -0.70
CA TRP A 207 0.52 -2.88 0.09
C TRP A 207 0.56 -4.21 -0.66
N HIS A 208 0.13 -4.23 -1.92
CA HIS A 208 0.20 -5.44 -2.75
C HIS A 208 1.65 -5.88 -2.99
N PHE A 209 2.56 -4.94 -3.20
CA PHE A 209 3.98 -5.25 -3.32
C PHE A 209 4.53 -5.89 -2.04
N MET A 210 4.15 -5.40 -0.85
CA MET A 210 4.53 -6.03 0.43
C MET A 210 4.00 -7.47 0.53
N GLY A 211 2.78 -7.72 0.07
CA GLY A 211 2.20 -9.07 0.01
C GLY A 211 2.99 -10.00 -0.92
N ILE A 212 3.37 -9.55 -2.11
CA ILE A 212 4.19 -10.31 -3.06
C ILE A 212 5.58 -10.58 -2.47
N LEU A 213 6.19 -9.57 -1.87
CA LEU A 213 7.49 -9.69 -1.22
C LEU A 213 7.45 -10.71 -0.07
N TRP A 214 6.36 -10.75 0.72
CA TRP A 214 6.17 -11.76 1.75
C TRP A 214 6.12 -13.17 1.20
N LEU A 215 5.36 -13.40 0.12
CA LEU A 215 5.30 -14.71 -0.53
C LEU A 215 6.68 -15.15 -1.04
N TYR A 216 7.42 -14.22 -1.63
CA TYR A 216 8.81 -14.46 -2.04
C TYR A 216 9.69 -14.84 -0.85
N LEU A 217 9.61 -14.11 0.27
CA LEU A 217 10.39 -14.40 1.48
C LEU A 217 10.02 -15.75 2.07
N LEU A 218 8.74 -16.08 2.16
CA LEU A 218 8.29 -17.37 2.68
C LEU A 218 8.81 -18.52 1.82
N LEU A 219 8.75 -18.39 0.49
CA LEU A 219 9.30 -19.38 -0.43
C LEU A 219 10.82 -19.51 -0.27
N LEU A 220 11.53 -18.37 -0.20
CA LEU A 220 12.98 -18.34 0.01
C LEU A 220 13.39 -19.05 1.31
N LEU A 221 12.69 -18.75 2.41
CA LEU A 221 12.93 -19.36 3.71
C LEU A 221 12.62 -20.86 3.68
N TRP A 222 11.50 -21.25 3.07
CA TRP A 222 11.14 -22.67 2.93
C TRP A 222 12.17 -23.49 2.14
N MET A 223 12.77 -22.87 1.10
CA MET A 223 13.78 -23.57 0.27
C MET A 223 15.19 -23.56 0.88
N LYS A 224 15.49 -22.60 1.74
CA LYS A 224 16.88 -22.36 2.18
C LYS A 224 17.11 -22.64 3.67
N LEU A 225 16.07 -22.64 4.50
CA LEU A 225 16.14 -22.99 5.92
C LEU A 225 15.64 -24.40 6.18
#